data_455e757aa550f80b9ee503b35c910837
#
_entry.id   455e757aa550f80b9ee503b35c910837
#
_cell.length_a   1.000
_cell.length_b   1.000
_cell.length_c   1.000
_cell.angle_alpha   90.00
_cell.angle_beta   90.00
_cell.angle_gamma   90.00
#
_symmetry.space_group_name_H-M   'P 1'
#
loop_
_entity.id
_entity.type
_entity.pdbx_description
1 polymer ?
#
loop_
_entity_poly.entity_id
_entity_poly.type
_entity_poly.pdbx_seq_one_letter_code
_entity_poly.pdbx_strand_id
1 'polypeptide(L)'
;NLFDFLGELPRSFKEDEMLFVHGSARRPLDEYVFPEDIYNPLKLKHIFELVSRLCFQGHTHIPGVFTIAPEFVAAAVGPGTTEVRMVLPATKAMINVGSVGQPRDNDPRSCYVIVEDFETVRYRRIKYDMQVTCDKIYNIPELDNFLGDRLLVGR
;
A
#
# COMPACT_ATOMS: atom_id res chain seq x y z
N ASN A 1 -14.71 13.66 -17.44
CA ASN A 1 -13.32 14.11 -17.23
C ASN A 1 -12.64 13.25 -16.14
N LEU A 2 -11.39 13.55 -15.75
CA LEU A 2 -10.67 12.77 -14.73
C LEU A 2 -11.36 12.85 -13.36
N PHE A 3 -11.97 13.97 -13.00
CA PHE A 3 -12.68 14.12 -11.74
C PHE A 3 -13.95 13.27 -11.71
N ASP A 4 -14.69 13.20 -12.82
CA ASP A 4 -15.90 12.36 -12.92
C ASP A 4 -15.49 10.88 -12.75
N PHE A 5 -14.43 10.44 -13.45
CA PHE A 5 -13.87 9.09 -13.29
C PHE A 5 -13.52 8.76 -11.83
N LEU A 6 -12.80 9.66 -11.14
CA LEU A 6 -12.44 9.48 -9.73
C LEU A 6 -13.65 9.44 -8.81
N GLY A 7 -14.68 10.28 -9.10
CA GLY A 7 -15.93 10.33 -8.34
C GLY A 7 -16.79 9.07 -8.49
N GLU A 8 -16.67 8.36 -9.59
CA GLU A 8 -17.41 7.12 -9.89
C GLU A 8 -16.74 5.86 -9.35
N LEU A 9 -15.48 5.97 -8.87
CA LEU A 9 -14.78 4.80 -8.32
C LEU A 9 -15.49 4.26 -7.06
N PRO A 10 -15.66 2.94 -6.95
CA PRO A 10 -16.28 2.34 -5.77
C PRO A 10 -15.37 2.51 -4.53
N ARG A 11 -15.97 2.66 -3.36
CA ARG A 11 -15.25 2.75 -2.08
C ARG A 11 -14.48 1.49 -1.74
N SER A 12 -14.95 0.35 -2.21
CA SER A 12 -14.32 -0.96 -2.10
C SER A 12 -14.70 -1.81 -3.30
N PHE A 13 -13.84 -2.74 -3.65
CA PHE A 13 -14.11 -3.73 -4.68
C PHE A 13 -13.87 -5.13 -4.11
N LYS A 14 -14.76 -6.06 -4.40
CA LYS A 14 -14.63 -7.44 -3.95
C LYS A 14 -14.70 -8.36 -5.16
N GLU A 15 -13.74 -9.27 -5.24
CA GLU A 15 -13.67 -10.32 -6.24
C GLU A 15 -13.30 -11.63 -5.54
N ASP A 16 -14.17 -12.62 -5.62
CA ASP A 16 -14.06 -13.89 -4.89
C ASP A 16 -13.79 -13.66 -3.38
N GLU A 17 -12.66 -14.10 -2.89
CA GLU A 17 -12.22 -13.95 -1.50
C GLU A 17 -11.25 -12.77 -1.30
N MET A 18 -11.09 -11.91 -2.32
CA MET A 18 -10.25 -10.72 -2.30
C MET A 18 -11.08 -9.46 -2.09
N LEU A 19 -10.67 -8.63 -1.15
CA LEU A 19 -11.22 -7.31 -0.88
C LEU A 19 -10.17 -6.24 -1.22
N PHE A 20 -10.55 -5.24 -2.00
CA PHE A 20 -9.70 -4.12 -2.36
C PHE A 20 -10.26 -2.84 -1.75
N VAL A 21 -9.44 -2.13 -1.00
CA VAL A 21 -9.81 -0.88 -0.31
C VAL A 21 -8.63 0.11 -0.36
N HIS A 22 -8.89 1.39 -0.16
CA HIS A 22 -7.81 2.35 0.03
C HIS A 22 -7.29 2.31 1.48
N GLY A 23 -8.20 2.39 2.46
CA GLY A 23 -7.90 2.40 3.90
C GLY A 23 -7.89 1.00 4.51
N SER A 24 -8.99 0.59 5.13
CA SER A 24 -9.14 -0.73 5.74
C SER A 24 -10.46 -1.41 5.37
N ALA A 25 -10.60 -2.70 5.66
CA ALA A 25 -11.87 -3.41 5.47
C ALA A 25 -13.02 -2.82 6.31
N ARG A 26 -12.72 -2.16 7.43
CA ARG A 26 -13.68 -1.51 8.32
C ARG A 26 -14.06 -0.11 7.86
N ARG A 27 -13.09 0.66 7.38
CA ARG A 27 -13.25 2.04 6.90
C ARG A 27 -12.46 2.18 5.59
N PRO A 28 -13.09 1.85 4.45
CA PRO A 28 -12.39 1.69 3.18
C PRO A 28 -11.64 2.90 2.65
N LEU A 29 -12.02 4.13 3.05
CA LEU A 29 -11.45 5.35 2.49
C LEU A 29 -10.35 5.98 3.35
N ASP A 30 -10.48 5.95 4.68
CA ASP A 30 -9.78 6.89 5.56
C ASP A 30 -9.08 6.26 6.78
N GLU A 31 -9.19 4.96 7.01
CA GLU A 31 -8.51 4.31 8.11
C GLU A 31 -7.09 3.92 7.75
N TYR A 32 -6.14 4.50 8.46
CA TYR A 32 -4.74 4.06 8.41
C TYR A 32 -4.55 2.74 9.17
N VAL A 33 -3.81 1.81 8.56
CA VAL A 33 -3.32 0.60 9.23
C VAL A 33 -1.80 0.61 9.11
N PHE A 34 -1.15 1.10 10.16
CA PHE A 34 0.31 1.21 10.25
C PHE A 34 0.94 -0.10 10.74
N PRO A 35 2.23 -0.36 10.44
CA PRO A 35 2.96 -1.50 10.98
C PRO A 35 2.85 -1.63 12.51
N GLU A 36 2.83 -0.50 13.23
CA GLU A 36 2.73 -0.42 14.69
C GLU A 36 1.36 -0.85 15.24
N ASP A 37 0.35 -0.99 14.39
CA ASP A 37 -0.97 -1.50 14.80
C ASP A 37 -0.94 -2.97 15.26
N ILE A 38 0.18 -3.68 15.05
CA ILE A 38 0.42 -5.00 15.68
C ILE A 38 0.36 -4.92 17.23
N TYR A 39 0.64 -3.74 17.78
CA TYR A 39 0.51 -3.48 19.22
C TYR A 39 -0.92 -3.11 19.63
N ASN A 40 -1.86 -3.04 18.68
CA ASN A 40 -3.29 -2.86 18.90
C ASN A 40 -4.10 -4.04 18.36
N PRO A 41 -4.03 -5.21 19.02
CA PRO A 41 -4.65 -6.44 18.51
C PRO A 41 -6.17 -6.34 18.38
N LEU A 42 -6.85 -5.49 19.18
CA LEU A 42 -8.30 -5.28 19.06
C LEU A 42 -8.65 -4.58 17.74
N LYS A 43 -7.86 -3.58 17.33
CA LYS A 43 -8.06 -2.91 16.03
C LYS A 43 -7.90 -3.90 14.89
N LEU A 44 -6.80 -4.65 14.86
CA LEU A 44 -6.54 -5.64 13.81
C LEU A 44 -7.60 -6.74 13.80
N LYS A 45 -8.00 -7.24 14.95
CA LYS A 45 -9.06 -8.26 15.07
C LYS A 45 -10.36 -7.80 14.38
N HIS A 46 -10.84 -6.60 14.70
CA HIS A 46 -12.07 -6.06 14.12
C HIS A 46 -11.96 -5.85 12.59
N ILE A 47 -10.77 -5.50 12.09
CA ILE A 47 -10.55 -5.39 10.65
C ILE A 47 -10.56 -6.78 10.00
N PHE A 48 -9.83 -7.75 10.57
CA PHE A 48 -9.75 -9.13 10.07
C PHE A 48 -11.08 -9.89 10.09
N GLU A 49 -12.00 -9.54 10.99
CA GLU A 49 -13.36 -10.10 11.01
C GLU A 49 -14.11 -9.83 9.69
N LEU A 50 -13.81 -8.70 9.03
CA LEU A 50 -14.42 -8.26 7.77
C LEU A 50 -13.71 -8.78 6.51
N VAL A 51 -12.52 -9.36 6.66
CA VAL A 51 -11.74 -9.94 5.56
C VAL A 51 -12.13 -11.40 5.37
N SER A 52 -12.44 -11.81 4.12
CA SER A 52 -12.74 -13.23 3.82
C SER A 52 -11.45 -14.05 3.79
N ARG A 53 -10.50 -13.70 2.92
CA ARG A 53 -9.20 -14.36 2.76
C ARG A 53 -8.07 -13.35 2.59
N LEU A 54 -8.12 -12.50 1.57
CA LEU A 54 -7.13 -11.46 1.31
C LEU A 54 -7.78 -10.09 1.30
N CYS A 55 -7.11 -9.09 1.90
CA CYS A 55 -7.49 -7.69 1.77
C CYS A 55 -6.29 -6.90 1.28
N PHE A 56 -6.45 -6.22 0.15
CA PHE A 56 -5.47 -5.31 -0.42
C PHE A 56 -5.79 -3.90 0.02
N GLN A 57 -4.82 -3.22 0.62
CA GLN A 57 -4.94 -1.87 1.15
C GLN A 57 -3.72 -1.02 0.81
N GLY A 58 -3.86 0.29 0.92
CA GLY A 58 -2.79 1.25 0.67
C GLY A 58 -2.67 2.27 1.80
N HIS A 59 -2.95 3.53 1.52
CA HIS A 59 -3.10 4.69 2.40
C HIS A 59 -1.86 5.07 3.22
N THR A 60 -1.21 4.13 3.92
CA THR A 60 0.05 4.37 4.64
C THR A 60 1.24 4.47 3.71
N HIS A 61 1.17 3.88 2.50
CA HIS A 61 2.25 3.77 1.52
C HIS A 61 3.46 2.95 2.01
N ILE A 62 3.27 2.09 3.01
CA ILE A 62 4.30 1.21 3.58
C ILE A 62 3.97 -0.23 3.19
N PRO A 63 4.68 -0.84 2.24
CA PRO A 63 4.35 -2.16 1.72
C PRO A 63 4.70 -3.26 2.71
N GLY A 64 3.80 -4.24 2.82
CA GLY A 64 3.98 -5.40 3.70
C GLY A 64 2.71 -6.18 3.94
N VAL A 65 2.82 -7.25 4.69
CA VAL A 65 1.73 -8.19 4.97
C VAL A 65 1.46 -8.26 6.47
N PHE A 66 0.19 -8.02 6.84
CA PHE A 66 -0.31 -8.29 8.18
C PHE A 66 -0.94 -9.68 8.24
N THR A 67 -0.75 -10.38 9.34
CA THR A 67 -1.35 -11.68 9.62
C THR A 67 -2.34 -11.61 10.80
N ILE A 68 -3.18 -12.63 10.96
CA ILE A 68 -4.13 -12.73 12.11
C ILE A 68 -3.38 -12.82 13.45
N ALA A 69 -2.32 -13.60 13.53
CA ALA A 69 -1.34 -13.43 14.59
C ALA A 69 -0.73 -12.05 14.37
N PRO A 70 -0.86 -11.11 15.30
CA PRO A 70 -0.62 -9.68 15.00
C PRO A 70 0.85 -9.43 14.67
N GLU A 71 1.23 -9.78 13.44
CA GLU A 71 2.56 -9.60 12.87
C GLU A 71 2.45 -8.74 11.61
N PHE A 72 3.47 -7.93 11.38
CA PHE A 72 3.69 -7.22 10.13
C PHE A 72 5.04 -7.61 9.55
N VAL A 73 5.04 -8.13 8.34
CA VAL A 73 6.27 -8.46 7.60
C VAL A 73 6.44 -7.42 6.49
N ALA A 74 7.41 -6.53 6.65
CA ALA A 74 7.72 -5.50 5.67
C ALA A 74 8.24 -6.11 4.36
N ALA A 75 7.77 -5.57 3.23
CA ALA A 75 8.22 -5.98 1.90
C ALA A 75 9.45 -5.17 1.48
N ALA A 76 10.57 -5.37 2.19
CA ALA A 76 11.84 -4.70 1.90
C ALA A 76 12.49 -5.30 0.66
N VAL A 77 12.58 -4.51 -0.41
CA VAL A 77 13.30 -4.89 -1.65
C VAL A 77 14.71 -4.33 -1.58
N GLY A 78 15.69 -5.23 -1.41
CA GLY A 78 17.09 -4.84 -1.20
C GLY A 78 17.71 -4.04 -2.37
N PRO A 79 18.85 -3.38 -2.12
CA PRO A 79 19.59 -2.67 -3.15
C PRO A 79 19.94 -3.58 -4.33
N GLY A 80 19.74 -3.10 -5.54
CA GLY A 80 20.04 -3.85 -6.76
C GLY A 80 19.00 -4.89 -7.17
N THR A 81 17.99 -5.17 -6.33
CA THR A 81 16.85 -6.02 -6.68
C THR A 81 15.62 -5.18 -7.03
N THR A 82 14.70 -5.76 -7.77
CA THR A 82 13.44 -5.10 -8.18
C THR A 82 12.20 -5.82 -7.66
N GLU A 83 12.39 -6.90 -6.90
CA GLU A 83 11.30 -7.75 -6.45
C GLU A 83 11.62 -8.39 -5.11
N VAL A 84 10.59 -8.55 -4.28
CA VAL A 84 10.58 -9.48 -3.15
C VAL A 84 9.32 -10.34 -3.23
N ARG A 85 9.48 -11.63 -2.96
CA ARG A 85 8.41 -12.62 -2.95
C ARG A 85 8.11 -13.04 -1.52
N MET A 86 6.85 -13.05 -1.14
CA MET A 86 6.42 -13.42 0.18
C MET A 86 5.34 -14.51 0.07
N VAL A 87 5.47 -15.57 0.86
CA VAL A 87 4.45 -16.61 0.99
C VAL A 87 3.37 -16.08 1.94
N LEU A 88 2.13 -16.15 1.49
CA LEU A 88 0.97 -15.76 2.31
C LEU A 88 0.59 -16.89 3.27
N PRO A 89 0.09 -16.58 4.47
CA PRO A 89 -0.42 -17.60 5.37
C PRO A 89 -1.63 -18.32 4.74
N ALA A 90 -1.86 -19.57 5.07
CA ALA A 90 -3.06 -20.31 4.65
C ALA A 90 -4.36 -19.71 5.21
N THR A 91 -4.28 -18.85 6.21
CA THR A 91 -5.37 -18.09 6.81
C THR A 91 -5.54 -16.74 6.13
N LYS A 92 -6.20 -15.79 6.79
CA LYS A 92 -6.41 -14.42 6.27
C LYS A 92 -5.12 -13.61 6.28
N ALA A 93 -4.96 -12.72 5.28
CA ALA A 93 -3.90 -11.74 5.22
C ALA A 93 -4.43 -10.36 4.78
N MET A 94 -3.82 -9.28 5.30
CA MET A 94 -3.97 -7.94 4.76
C MET A 94 -2.64 -7.51 4.13
N ILE A 95 -2.71 -7.08 2.89
CA ILE A 95 -1.55 -6.77 2.04
C ILE A 95 -1.57 -5.26 1.78
N ASN A 96 -0.65 -4.53 2.41
CA ASN A 96 -0.44 -3.15 2.01
C ASN A 96 0.42 -3.15 0.75
N VAL A 97 -0.13 -2.62 -0.34
CA VAL A 97 0.48 -2.68 -1.67
C VAL A 97 1.58 -1.64 -1.88
N GLY A 98 1.83 -0.79 -0.88
CA GLY A 98 2.74 0.34 -1.01
C GLY A 98 2.14 1.49 -1.80
N SER A 99 2.93 2.18 -2.57
CA SER A 99 2.49 3.32 -3.36
C SER A 99 3.14 3.37 -4.72
N VAL A 100 2.35 3.69 -5.75
CA VAL A 100 2.85 3.94 -7.10
C VAL A 100 3.50 5.33 -7.19
N GLY A 101 2.92 6.34 -6.51
CA GLY A 101 3.33 7.74 -6.67
C GLY A 101 4.12 8.32 -5.50
N GLN A 102 3.89 7.86 -4.27
CA GLN A 102 4.53 8.42 -3.07
C GLN A 102 4.89 7.32 -2.06
N PRO A 103 5.87 6.46 -2.30
CA PRO A 103 6.36 5.50 -1.32
C PRO A 103 6.84 6.19 -0.03
N ARG A 104 6.63 5.53 1.13
CA ARG A 104 6.99 6.06 2.45
C ARG A 104 7.77 5.04 3.29
N ASP A 105 8.53 4.21 2.63
CA ASP A 105 9.34 3.15 3.24
C ASP A 105 10.84 3.34 2.95
N ASN A 106 11.26 4.58 2.64
CA ASN A 106 12.61 5.01 2.27
C ASN A 106 13.12 4.39 0.95
N ASP A 107 12.22 3.85 0.12
CA ASP A 107 12.52 3.42 -1.24
C ASP A 107 11.68 4.26 -2.21
N PRO A 108 12.28 5.21 -2.95
CA PRO A 108 11.52 6.12 -3.80
C PRO A 108 10.94 5.47 -5.06
N ARG A 109 11.28 4.21 -5.33
CA ARG A 109 10.77 3.48 -6.48
C ARG A 109 9.28 3.17 -6.33
N SER A 110 8.52 3.34 -7.40
CA SER A 110 7.11 2.94 -7.48
C SER A 110 6.93 1.49 -7.04
N CYS A 111 5.89 1.22 -6.25
CA CYS A 111 5.57 -0.11 -5.72
C CYS A 111 4.21 -0.58 -6.21
N TYR A 112 4.15 -1.84 -6.67
CA TYR A 112 2.90 -2.57 -6.90
C TYR A 112 3.06 -4.05 -6.55
N VAL A 113 1.96 -4.78 -6.50
CA VAL A 113 1.94 -6.22 -6.15
C VAL A 113 1.33 -7.07 -7.27
N ILE A 114 1.80 -8.31 -7.34
CA ILE A 114 1.19 -9.40 -8.11
C ILE A 114 0.90 -10.51 -7.13
N VAL A 115 -0.32 -11.05 -7.19
CA VAL A 115 -0.71 -12.21 -6.38
C VAL A 115 -0.83 -13.42 -7.28
N GLU A 116 -0.30 -14.55 -6.82
CA GLU A 116 -0.29 -15.83 -7.52
C GLU A 116 -0.96 -16.88 -6.64
N ASP A 117 -2.00 -17.51 -7.17
CA ASP A 117 -2.71 -18.66 -6.60
C ASP A 117 -3.18 -18.48 -5.13
N PHE A 118 -3.42 -17.24 -4.68
CA PHE A 118 -3.73 -16.91 -3.28
C PHE A 118 -2.65 -17.32 -2.26
N GLU A 119 -1.49 -17.76 -2.71
CA GLU A 119 -0.42 -18.30 -1.87
C GLU A 119 0.80 -17.38 -1.81
N THR A 120 1.01 -16.59 -2.86
CA THR A 120 2.22 -15.76 -2.96
C THR A 120 1.87 -14.34 -3.38
N VAL A 121 2.49 -13.37 -2.74
CA VAL A 121 2.50 -11.97 -3.17
C VAL A 121 3.91 -11.56 -3.58
N ARG A 122 4.02 -10.98 -4.75
CA ARG A 122 5.27 -10.38 -5.25
C ARG A 122 5.15 -8.86 -5.23
N TYR A 123 6.00 -8.21 -4.48
CA TYR A 123 6.18 -6.77 -4.49
C TYR A 123 7.20 -6.40 -5.54
N ARG A 124 6.84 -5.51 -6.45
CA ARG A 124 7.69 -5.03 -7.53
C ARG A 124 8.03 -3.57 -7.32
N ARG A 125 9.33 -3.24 -7.51
CA ARG A 125 9.82 -1.87 -7.46
C ARG A 125 10.29 -1.42 -8.83
N ILE A 126 9.75 -0.31 -9.31
CA ILE A 126 10.08 0.25 -10.62
C ILE A 126 10.66 1.65 -10.45
N LYS A 127 11.83 1.85 -11.05
CA LYS A 127 12.40 3.20 -11.21
C LYS A 127 11.57 3.98 -12.22
N TYR A 128 11.30 5.22 -11.92
CA TYR A 128 10.69 6.17 -12.83
C TYR A 128 11.36 7.54 -12.66
N ASP A 129 11.12 8.45 -13.59
CA ASP A 129 11.67 9.80 -13.51
C ASP A 129 10.81 10.66 -12.57
N MET A 130 11.13 10.59 -11.27
CA MET A 130 10.43 11.39 -10.24
C MET A 130 10.74 12.87 -10.35
N GLN A 131 11.90 13.25 -10.95
CA GLN A 131 12.29 14.65 -11.08
C GLN A 131 11.24 15.43 -11.86
N VAL A 132 10.65 14.84 -12.89
CA VAL A 132 9.54 15.46 -13.65
C VAL A 132 8.36 15.86 -12.75
N THR A 133 8.05 15.04 -11.73
CA THR A 133 6.97 15.37 -10.77
C THR A 133 7.43 16.42 -9.76
N CYS A 134 8.65 16.31 -9.27
CA CYS A 134 9.25 17.30 -8.37
C CYS A 134 9.28 18.69 -9.00
N ASP A 135 9.74 18.78 -10.25
CA ASP A 135 9.79 20.04 -11.00
C ASP A 135 8.40 20.68 -11.17
N LYS A 136 7.37 19.86 -11.41
CA LYS A 136 5.99 20.35 -11.44
C LYS A 136 5.55 20.93 -10.11
N ILE A 137 5.88 20.26 -9.00
CA ILE A 137 5.56 20.74 -7.65
C ILE A 137 6.28 22.04 -7.36
N TYR A 138 7.58 22.12 -7.63
CA TYR A 138 8.41 23.32 -7.38
C TYR A 138 7.97 24.52 -8.19
N ASN A 139 7.33 24.33 -9.34
CA ASN A 139 6.81 25.39 -10.18
C ASN A 139 5.39 25.86 -9.79
N ILE A 140 4.79 25.31 -8.72
CA ILE A 140 3.49 25.74 -8.20
C ILE A 140 3.73 26.53 -6.91
N PRO A 141 3.59 27.88 -6.91
CA PRO A 141 3.93 28.72 -5.76
C PRO A 141 3.14 28.42 -4.49
N GLU A 142 1.95 27.83 -4.62
CA GLU A 142 1.06 27.47 -3.51
C GLU A 142 1.44 26.16 -2.84
N LEU A 143 2.38 25.38 -3.41
CA LEU A 143 2.84 24.13 -2.85
C LEU A 143 4.21 24.29 -2.18
N ASP A 144 4.36 23.64 -1.03
CA ASP A 144 5.63 23.54 -0.34
C ASP A 144 6.58 22.59 -1.14
N ASN A 145 7.82 23.03 -1.36
CA ASN A 145 8.84 22.24 -2.06
C ASN A 145 9.12 20.91 -1.37
N PHE A 146 8.93 20.82 -0.05
CA PHE A 146 9.00 19.57 0.71
C PHE A 146 8.15 18.45 0.09
N LEU A 147 7.03 18.78 -0.56
CA LEU A 147 6.18 17.79 -1.24
C LEU A 147 6.88 17.13 -2.43
N GLY A 148 7.81 17.83 -3.08
CA GLY A 148 8.68 17.27 -4.11
C GLY A 148 9.88 16.52 -3.50
N ASP A 149 10.56 17.14 -2.52
CA ASP A 149 11.76 16.58 -1.91
C ASP A 149 11.53 15.18 -1.33
N ARG A 150 10.39 14.96 -0.68
CA ARG A 150 10.02 13.68 -0.08
C ARG A 150 9.88 12.54 -1.09
N LEU A 151 9.55 12.84 -2.36
CA LEU A 151 9.46 11.82 -3.41
C LEU A 151 10.83 11.23 -3.73
N LEU A 152 11.89 12.07 -3.71
CA LEU A 152 13.25 11.65 -4.02
C LEU A 152 13.84 10.69 -3.00
N VAL A 153 13.30 10.68 -1.80
CA VAL A 153 13.80 9.85 -0.67
C VAL A 153 12.80 8.78 -0.20
N GLY A 154 11.61 8.72 -0.81
CA GLY A 154 10.59 7.74 -0.43
C GLY A 154 9.97 7.98 0.96
N ARG A 155 9.57 9.23 1.27
CA ARG A 155 9.02 9.65 2.57
C ARG A 155 7.68 10.37 2.44
#